data_9104641773df68ad818bf8b134bc9ed1
#
_entry.id   9104641773df68ad818bf8b134bc9ed1
#
_cell.length_a   1.000
_cell.length_b   1.000
_cell.length_c   1.000
_cell.angle_alpha   90.00
_cell.angle_beta   90.00
_cell.angle_gamma   90.00
#
_symmetry.space_group_name_H-M   'P 1'
#
loop_
_entity.id
_entity.type
_entity.pdbx_description
1 polymer ?
#
loop_
_entity_poly.entity_id
_entity_poly.type
_entity_poly.pdbx_seq_one_letter_code
_entity_poly.pdbx_strand_id
1 'polypeptide(L)'
;MCISVIESNDMRKQFPAIKPYDTYRLEVDNGHNLYVEECGDPKGIPVIFIHGGPGGGIRESDRCFFNPEKYRIILFDQRGCGQSTPHAELAHNNTHNLLSDIEKIRTMFGIDKWLVFGGSWGSTLSLAYAQDYPEHVLSLIHISE
;
A
#
# COMPACT_ATOMS: atom_id res chain seq x y z
N MET A 1 6.78 17.64 -0.48
CA MET A 1 6.43 16.36 0.19
C MET A 1 6.62 16.51 1.70
N CYS A 2 5.64 16.04 2.45
CA CYS A 2 5.66 16.06 3.91
C CYS A 2 5.90 14.62 4.42
N ILE A 3 6.74 14.48 5.44
CA ILE A 3 7.02 13.17 6.04
C ILE A 3 6.50 13.17 7.48
N SER A 4 5.66 12.20 7.79
CA SER A 4 5.09 12.03 9.12
C SER A 4 5.44 10.66 9.68
N VAL A 5 5.76 10.61 10.97
CA VAL A 5 6.04 9.36 11.68
C VAL A 5 4.91 9.11 12.67
N ILE A 6 4.32 7.92 12.61
CA ILE A 6 3.31 7.51 13.55
C ILE A 6 3.94 6.53 14.55
N GLU A 7 3.93 6.90 15.83
CA GLU A 7 4.43 6.03 16.88
C GLU A 7 3.47 4.86 17.10
N SER A 8 4.00 3.72 17.55
CA SER A 8 3.20 2.52 17.82
C SER A 8 2.01 2.79 18.73
N ASN A 9 2.18 3.70 19.71
CA ASN A 9 1.12 4.06 20.64
C ASN A 9 -0.08 4.71 19.96
N ASP A 10 0.15 5.44 18.88
CA ASP A 10 -0.92 6.13 18.14
C ASP A 10 -1.80 5.15 17.39
N MET A 11 -1.29 3.96 17.13
CA MET A 11 -2.03 2.91 16.41
C MET A 11 -3.14 2.28 17.25
N ARG A 12 -3.23 2.58 18.54
CA ARG A 12 -4.30 2.09 19.40
C ARG A 12 -5.66 2.65 19.01
N LYS A 13 -5.69 3.81 18.36
CA LYS A 13 -6.93 4.48 17.96
C LYS A 13 -7.27 4.15 16.50
N GLN A 14 -7.36 2.86 16.22
CA GLN A 14 -7.76 2.42 14.89
C GLN A 14 -9.26 2.66 14.68
N PHE A 15 -9.61 2.89 13.42
CA PHE A 15 -11.00 3.04 13.02
C PHE A 15 -11.70 1.67 13.00
N PRO A 16 -13.05 1.65 12.96
CA PRO A 16 -13.78 0.39 12.93
C PRO A 16 -13.37 -0.50 11.74
N ALA A 17 -13.51 -1.80 11.92
CA ALA A 17 -13.25 -2.76 10.86
C ALA A 17 -14.17 -2.53 9.67
N ILE A 18 -13.59 -2.55 8.48
CA ILE A 18 -14.32 -2.35 7.22
C ILE A 18 -13.95 -3.46 6.24
N LYS A 19 -14.79 -3.63 5.24
CA LYS A 19 -14.52 -4.53 4.13
C LYS A 19 -14.18 -3.71 2.88
N PRO A 20 -13.40 -4.26 1.94
CA PRO A 20 -13.19 -3.58 0.68
C PRO A 20 -14.51 -3.49 -0.08
N TYR A 21 -14.75 -2.32 -0.71
CA TYR A 21 -15.90 -2.20 -1.59
C TYR A 21 -15.61 -2.74 -2.99
N ASP A 22 -14.36 -2.94 -3.31
CA ASP A 22 -13.94 -3.57 -4.56
C ASP A 22 -12.60 -4.26 -4.40
N THR A 23 -12.36 -5.30 -5.19
CA THR A 23 -11.10 -6.03 -5.23
C THR A 23 -10.69 -6.24 -6.68
N TYR A 24 -9.38 -6.32 -6.92
CA TYR A 24 -8.82 -6.38 -8.28
C TYR A 24 -7.70 -7.41 -8.35
N ARG A 25 -7.49 -7.91 -9.55
CA ARG A 25 -6.29 -8.66 -9.91
C ARG A 25 -5.56 -7.87 -10.97
N LEU A 26 -4.37 -7.37 -10.64
CA LEU A 26 -3.57 -6.56 -11.55
C LEU A 26 -2.38 -7.37 -12.05
N GLU A 27 -2.36 -7.63 -13.35
CA GLU A 27 -1.23 -8.30 -13.98
C GLU A 27 -0.07 -7.30 -14.11
N VAL A 28 1.10 -7.70 -13.64
CA VAL A 28 2.32 -6.89 -13.72
C VAL A 28 3.42 -7.70 -14.40
N ASP A 29 4.61 -7.11 -14.50
CA ASP A 29 5.72 -7.73 -15.22
C ASP A 29 6.13 -9.08 -14.62
N ASN A 30 6.76 -9.92 -15.44
CA ASN A 30 7.37 -11.18 -15.06
C ASN A 30 6.36 -12.24 -14.58
N GLY A 31 5.14 -12.17 -15.08
CA GLY A 31 4.11 -13.17 -14.78
C GLY A 31 3.48 -13.06 -13.41
N HIS A 32 3.71 -11.95 -12.70
CA HIS A 32 3.08 -11.72 -11.41
C HIS A 32 1.70 -11.10 -11.57
N ASN A 33 0.81 -11.47 -10.66
CA ASN A 33 -0.55 -10.94 -10.60
C ASN A 33 -0.82 -10.50 -9.17
N LEU A 34 -1.07 -9.21 -8.99
CA LEU A 34 -1.23 -8.63 -7.66
C LEU A 34 -2.69 -8.62 -7.23
N TYR A 35 -2.91 -8.97 -5.97
CA TYR A 35 -4.20 -8.75 -5.33
C TYR A 35 -4.24 -7.32 -4.79
N VAL A 36 -5.27 -6.57 -5.17
CA VAL A 36 -5.45 -5.17 -4.77
C VAL A 36 -6.87 -4.99 -4.25
N GLU A 37 -7.03 -4.24 -3.16
CA GLU A 37 -8.35 -3.90 -2.66
C GLU A 37 -8.51 -2.40 -2.42
N GLU A 38 -9.75 -1.94 -2.59
CA GLU A 38 -10.15 -0.56 -2.34
C GLU A 38 -11.16 -0.52 -1.21
N CYS A 39 -10.90 0.35 -0.22
CA CYS A 39 -11.75 0.50 0.97
C CYS A 39 -12.04 1.98 1.21
N GLY A 40 -13.06 2.25 2.04
CA GLY A 40 -13.37 3.59 2.48
C GLY A 40 -14.23 4.37 1.51
N ASP A 41 -13.87 5.62 1.27
CA ASP A 41 -14.63 6.54 0.42
C ASP A 41 -14.03 6.61 -0.98
N PRO A 42 -14.75 6.17 -2.03
CA PRO A 42 -14.24 6.23 -3.40
C PRO A 42 -13.87 7.66 -3.86
N LYS A 43 -14.40 8.67 -3.21
CA LYS A 43 -14.14 10.08 -3.52
C LYS A 43 -13.18 10.73 -2.51
N GLY A 44 -12.67 9.94 -1.57
CA GLY A 44 -11.79 10.44 -0.51
C GLY A 44 -10.37 10.69 -0.98
N ILE A 45 -9.55 11.15 -0.06
CA ILE A 45 -8.13 11.38 -0.29
C ILE A 45 -7.46 10.01 -0.48
N PRO A 46 -6.77 9.78 -1.62
CA PRO A 46 -6.17 8.47 -1.87
C PRO A 46 -4.96 8.22 -0.98
N VAL A 47 -4.88 7.00 -0.43
CA VAL A 47 -3.74 6.54 0.33
C VAL A 47 -3.41 5.12 -0.07
N ILE A 48 -2.12 4.83 -0.32
CA ILE A 48 -1.63 3.48 -0.57
C ILE A 48 -0.99 2.94 0.70
N PHE A 49 -1.42 1.76 1.12
CA PHE A 49 -0.82 1.05 2.25
C PHE A 49 0.16 0.01 1.73
N ILE A 50 1.41 0.11 2.20
CA ILE A 50 2.48 -0.83 1.82
C ILE A 50 2.80 -1.67 3.03
N HIS A 51 2.41 -2.95 2.98
CA HIS A 51 2.54 -3.85 4.12
C HIS A 51 4.01 -4.15 4.44
N GLY A 52 4.23 -4.54 5.70
CA GLY A 52 5.54 -4.96 6.16
C GLY A 52 5.82 -6.43 5.86
N GLY A 53 6.88 -6.87 6.36
CA GLY A 53 7.20 -8.17 6.18
C GLY A 53 7.79 -9.12 6.02
N PRO A 54 8.55 -9.95 5.60
CA PRO A 54 8.34 -10.56 4.30
C PRO A 54 7.22 -11.62 4.34
N GLY A 55 6.50 -11.76 3.22
CA GLY A 55 5.64 -12.91 2.94
C GLY A 55 4.23 -12.90 3.50
N GLY A 56 3.90 -12.01 4.45
CA GLY A 56 2.61 -12.05 5.11
C GLY A 56 1.44 -11.45 4.34
N GLY A 57 1.70 -10.45 3.53
CA GLY A 57 0.65 -9.71 2.85
C GLY A 57 -0.11 -8.76 3.77
N ILE A 58 -1.22 -8.24 3.28
CA ILE A 58 -2.09 -7.35 4.05
C ILE A 58 -2.97 -8.17 4.99
N ARG A 59 -3.36 -7.54 6.11
CA ARG A 59 -4.28 -8.11 7.10
C ARG A 59 -5.52 -7.25 7.19
N GLU A 60 -6.61 -7.81 7.71
CA GLU A 60 -7.85 -7.04 7.87
C GLU A 60 -7.65 -5.81 8.73
N SER A 61 -6.81 -5.91 9.76
CA SER A 61 -6.50 -4.78 10.64
C SER A 61 -5.79 -3.64 9.93
N ASP A 62 -5.14 -3.91 8.81
CA ASP A 62 -4.44 -2.88 8.03
C ASP A 62 -5.41 -1.88 7.41
N ARG A 63 -6.67 -2.24 7.24
CA ARG A 63 -7.71 -1.34 6.73
C ARG A 63 -8.14 -0.29 7.74
N CYS A 64 -7.73 -0.43 8.98
CA CYS A 64 -8.24 0.38 10.10
C CYS A 64 -7.39 1.59 10.44
N PHE A 65 -6.30 1.84 9.72
CA PHE A 65 -5.39 2.96 10.02
C PHE A 65 -5.91 4.32 9.61
N PHE A 66 -6.85 4.37 8.68
CA PHE A 66 -7.38 5.63 8.16
C PHE A 66 -8.90 5.66 8.28
N ASN A 67 -9.42 6.88 8.44
CA ASN A 67 -10.85 7.11 8.53
C ASN A 67 -11.52 6.76 7.19
N PRO A 68 -12.38 5.72 7.15
CA PRO A 68 -13.00 5.31 5.89
C PRO A 68 -13.99 6.32 5.32
N GLU A 69 -14.39 7.32 6.11
CA GLU A 69 -15.28 8.39 5.62
C GLU A 69 -14.52 9.50 4.90
N LYS A 70 -13.20 9.56 5.04
CA LYS A 70 -12.36 10.64 4.48
C LYS A 70 -11.37 10.16 3.43
N TYR A 71 -10.97 8.91 3.50
CA TYR A 71 -9.87 8.39 2.69
C TYR A 71 -10.33 7.29 1.74
N ARG A 72 -9.74 7.31 0.56
CA ARG A 72 -9.80 6.19 -0.39
C ARG A 72 -8.58 5.34 -0.11
N ILE A 73 -8.81 4.20 0.54
CA ILE A 73 -7.73 3.37 1.08
C ILE A 73 -7.44 2.23 0.11
N ILE A 74 -6.23 2.20 -0.42
CA ILE A 74 -5.81 1.18 -1.37
C ILE A 74 -4.76 0.32 -0.70
N LEU A 75 -5.00 -1.00 -0.69
CA LEU A 75 -4.10 -1.97 -0.11
C LEU A 75 -3.80 -3.03 -1.18
N PHE A 76 -2.61 -3.59 -1.12
CA PHE A 76 -2.24 -4.66 -2.06
C PHE A 76 -1.28 -5.62 -1.40
N ASP A 77 -1.27 -6.86 -1.89
CA ASP A 77 -0.27 -7.84 -1.53
C ASP A 77 0.89 -7.72 -2.50
N GLN A 78 2.09 -7.53 -1.97
CA GLN A 78 3.30 -7.44 -2.80
C GLN A 78 3.56 -8.76 -3.51
N ARG A 79 4.42 -8.72 -4.55
CA ARG A 79 4.79 -9.92 -5.30
C ARG A 79 5.20 -11.05 -4.35
N GLY A 80 4.67 -12.23 -4.56
CA GLY A 80 4.99 -13.39 -3.75
C GLY A 80 4.32 -13.43 -2.38
N CYS A 81 3.47 -12.45 -2.06
CA CYS A 81 2.86 -12.31 -0.75
C CYS A 81 1.34 -12.51 -0.80
N GLY A 82 0.78 -13.02 0.30
CA GLY A 82 -0.66 -13.10 0.50
C GLY A 82 -1.39 -13.75 -0.67
N GLN A 83 -2.35 -13.02 -1.22
CA GLN A 83 -3.19 -13.49 -2.33
C GLN A 83 -2.62 -13.18 -3.72
N SER A 84 -1.48 -12.48 -3.79
CA SER A 84 -0.79 -12.26 -5.07
C SER A 84 -0.14 -13.55 -5.56
N THR A 85 -0.09 -13.74 -6.88
CA THR A 85 0.44 -14.96 -7.47
C THR A 85 1.58 -14.67 -8.45
N PRO A 86 2.56 -15.58 -8.61
CA PRO A 86 2.71 -16.83 -7.87
C PRO A 86 3.11 -16.60 -6.41
N HIS A 87 2.57 -17.40 -5.51
CA HIS A 87 2.83 -17.26 -4.08
C HIS A 87 4.25 -17.70 -3.73
N ALA A 88 4.92 -16.93 -2.86
CA ALA A 88 6.27 -17.20 -2.40
C ALA A 88 7.34 -17.23 -3.50
N GLU A 89 7.03 -16.70 -4.67
CA GLU A 89 8.00 -16.60 -5.76
C GLU A 89 8.93 -15.40 -5.51
N LEU A 90 10.23 -15.68 -5.44
CA LEU A 90 11.24 -14.67 -5.15
C LEU A 90 11.93 -14.13 -6.40
N ALA A 91 11.76 -14.80 -7.55
CA ALA A 91 12.31 -14.30 -8.81
C ALA A 91 11.67 -12.97 -9.18
N HIS A 92 12.47 -12.02 -9.61
CA HIS A 92 12.02 -10.67 -9.99
C HIS A 92 11.35 -9.89 -8.86
N ASN A 93 11.59 -10.29 -7.60
CA ASN A 93 11.02 -9.61 -6.44
C ASN A 93 12.07 -8.69 -5.80
N ASN A 94 12.49 -7.66 -6.55
CA ASN A 94 13.43 -6.65 -6.06
C ASN A 94 12.74 -5.31 -5.90
N THR A 95 13.41 -4.37 -5.24
CA THR A 95 12.86 -3.05 -4.97
C THR A 95 12.39 -2.34 -6.23
N HIS A 96 13.17 -2.38 -7.30
CA HIS A 96 12.80 -1.73 -8.56
C HIS A 96 11.47 -2.24 -9.11
N ASN A 97 11.28 -3.56 -9.11
CA ASN A 97 10.02 -4.15 -9.57
C ASN A 97 8.85 -3.82 -8.66
N LEU A 98 9.09 -3.78 -7.33
CA LEU A 98 8.06 -3.42 -6.37
C LEU A 98 7.60 -1.96 -6.55
N LEU A 99 8.54 -1.04 -6.81
CA LEU A 99 8.20 0.35 -7.08
C LEU A 99 7.42 0.49 -8.38
N SER A 100 7.80 -0.25 -9.40
CA SER A 100 7.07 -0.28 -10.68
C SER A 100 5.64 -0.77 -10.48
N ASP A 101 5.44 -1.76 -9.63
CA ASP A 101 4.11 -2.30 -9.32
C ASP A 101 3.23 -1.23 -8.66
N ILE A 102 3.78 -0.46 -7.72
CA ILE A 102 3.06 0.62 -7.06
C ILE A 102 2.59 1.66 -8.09
N GLU A 103 3.46 1.99 -9.05
CA GLU A 103 3.11 2.92 -10.13
C GLU A 103 2.01 2.36 -11.04
N LYS A 104 2.00 1.07 -11.30
CA LYS A 104 0.93 0.44 -12.08
C LYS A 104 -0.40 0.49 -11.36
N ILE A 105 -0.40 0.30 -10.05
CA ILE A 105 -1.62 0.44 -9.24
C ILE A 105 -2.13 1.88 -9.29
N ARG A 106 -1.25 2.86 -9.12
CA ARG A 106 -1.61 4.26 -9.20
C ARG A 106 -2.26 4.59 -10.54
N THR A 107 -1.64 4.15 -11.62
CA THR A 107 -2.13 4.39 -12.98
C THR A 107 -3.48 3.72 -13.22
N MET A 108 -3.65 2.49 -12.73
CA MET A 108 -4.91 1.75 -12.86
C MET A 108 -6.08 2.53 -12.26
N PHE A 109 -5.86 3.20 -11.12
CA PHE A 109 -6.90 3.97 -10.46
C PHE A 109 -6.98 5.43 -10.92
N GLY A 110 -6.12 5.85 -11.84
CA GLY A 110 -6.10 7.22 -12.33
C GLY A 110 -5.74 8.26 -11.28
N ILE A 111 -4.93 7.88 -10.29
CA ILE A 111 -4.54 8.75 -9.19
C ILE A 111 -3.29 9.54 -9.58
N ASP A 112 -3.35 10.87 -9.46
CA ASP A 112 -2.18 11.72 -9.72
C ASP A 112 -1.22 11.69 -8.53
N LYS A 113 -1.73 11.96 -7.33
CA LYS A 113 -0.93 11.97 -6.11
C LYS A 113 -1.69 11.27 -4.99
N TRP A 114 -0.96 10.59 -4.11
CA TRP A 114 -1.57 9.93 -2.97
C TRP A 114 -0.69 10.03 -1.73
N LEU A 115 -1.28 9.75 -0.58
CA LEU A 115 -0.53 9.53 0.65
C LEU A 115 0.10 8.14 0.56
N VAL A 116 1.32 8.01 1.07
CA VAL A 116 2.04 6.74 1.08
C VAL A 116 2.28 6.36 2.53
N PHE A 117 1.76 5.21 2.93
CA PHE A 117 1.80 4.74 4.31
C PHE A 117 2.42 3.35 4.37
N GLY A 118 3.41 3.18 5.23
CA GLY A 118 4.05 1.88 5.42
C GLY A 118 4.65 1.74 6.81
N GLY A 119 4.80 0.49 7.25
CA GLY A 119 5.45 0.16 8.50
C GLY A 119 6.48 -0.95 8.29
N SER A 120 7.53 -1.00 9.11
CA SER A 120 8.58 -2.03 9.02
C SER A 120 9.20 -2.02 7.61
N TRP A 121 9.25 -3.16 6.90
CA TRP A 121 9.73 -3.23 5.52
C TRP A 121 8.96 -2.30 4.60
N GLY A 122 7.64 -2.16 4.81
CA GLY A 122 6.81 -1.25 4.05
C GLY A 122 7.24 0.20 4.19
N SER A 123 7.79 0.58 5.35
CA SER A 123 8.36 1.90 5.58
C SER A 123 9.57 2.15 4.68
N THR A 124 10.46 1.17 4.56
CA THR A 124 11.63 1.25 3.68
C THR A 124 11.21 1.39 2.22
N LEU A 125 10.25 0.57 1.80
CA LEU A 125 9.74 0.61 0.43
C LEU A 125 9.02 1.93 0.14
N SER A 126 8.26 2.45 1.11
CA SER A 126 7.59 3.73 1.00
C SER A 126 8.58 4.88 0.80
N LEU A 127 9.68 4.86 1.53
CA LEU A 127 10.72 5.88 1.40
C LEU A 127 11.38 5.80 0.02
N ALA A 128 11.70 4.61 -0.45
CA ALA A 128 12.28 4.41 -1.78
C ALA A 128 11.33 4.91 -2.87
N TYR A 129 10.05 4.61 -2.73
CA TYR A 129 9.04 5.09 -3.68
C TYR A 129 8.97 6.62 -3.70
N ALA A 130 8.97 7.25 -2.53
CA ALA A 130 8.90 8.71 -2.43
C ALA A 130 10.14 9.39 -3.02
N GLN A 131 11.30 8.74 -2.94
CA GLN A 131 12.52 9.25 -3.54
C GLN A 131 12.50 9.17 -5.06
N ASP A 132 11.93 8.10 -5.62
CA ASP A 132 11.89 7.90 -7.06
C ASP A 132 10.71 8.62 -7.73
N TYR A 133 9.60 8.77 -7.03
CA TYR A 133 8.37 9.35 -7.59
C TYR A 133 7.81 10.47 -6.70
N PRO A 134 8.63 11.49 -6.35
CA PRO A 134 8.16 12.52 -5.42
C PRO A 134 6.96 13.32 -5.94
N GLU A 135 6.81 13.41 -7.26
CA GLU A 135 5.70 14.11 -7.90
C GLU A 135 4.34 13.44 -7.69
N HIS A 136 4.33 12.19 -7.24
CA HIS A 136 3.10 11.42 -6.99
C HIS A 136 2.82 11.20 -5.50
N VAL A 137 3.61 11.83 -4.63
CA VAL A 137 3.49 11.67 -3.18
C VAL A 137 2.99 12.96 -2.54
N LEU A 138 1.79 12.91 -1.94
CA LEU A 138 1.26 14.03 -1.15
C LEU A 138 1.99 14.12 0.18
N SER A 139 2.15 12.98 0.84
CA SER A 139 2.83 12.89 2.13
C SER A 139 3.28 11.46 2.33
N LEU A 140 4.42 11.29 3.01
CA LEU A 140 4.94 9.98 3.40
C LEU A 140 4.70 9.78 4.88
N ILE A 141 4.04 8.68 5.24
CA ILE A 141 3.73 8.33 6.61
C ILE A 141 4.32 6.94 6.89
N HIS A 142 5.08 6.79 7.96
CA HIS A 142 5.57 5.47 8.33
C HIS A 142 5.38 5.23 9.83
N ILE A 143 5.27 3.94 10.19
CA ILE A 143 5.08 3.54 11.58
C ILE A 143 6.46 3.35 12.20
N SER A 144 6.66 4.02 13.33
CA SER A 144 7.83 3.85 14.17
C SER A 144 7.58 2.70 15.14
N GLU A 145 8.49 1.75 15.19
CA GLU A 145 8.45 0.63 16.14
C GLU A 145 9.41 0.82 17.29
#